data_79d6396fab6353aece322470fa451c1d
#
_entry.id   79d6396fab6353aece322470fa451c1d
#
_cell.length_a   1.000
_cell.length_b   1.000
_cell.length_c   1.000
_cell.angle_alpha   90.00
_cell.angle_beta   90.00
_cell.angle_gamma   90.00
#
_symmetry.space_group_name_H-M   'P 1'
#
loop_
_entity.id
_entity.type
_entity.pdbx_description
1 polymer ?
#
loop_
_entity_poly.entity_id
_entity_poly.type
_entity_poly.pdbx_seq_one_letter_code
_entity_poly.pdbx_strand_id
1 'polypeptide(L)'
;AVPAHGYDLVCFFDCLHDMGDPVGALRHVLGTMAPDGTCMLVEPFAGDRLEDNLNPVGRIYYAASTMICTPASLDQEVGLALGAQAGEARLARVAEEAGFTRFRRATETPFNLILEARP
;
A
#
# COMPACT_ATOMS: atom_id res chain seq x y z
N ALA A 1 15.82 8.94 5.70
CA ALA A 1 15.07 10.02 5.04
C ALA A 1 15.30 9.92 3.52
N VAL A 2 14.25 9.95 2.74
CA VAL A 2 14.34 10.06 1.28
C VAL A 2 14.87 11.47 0.99
N PRO A 3 16.03 11.60 0.34
CA PRO A 3 16.60 12.92 0.09
C PRO A 3 15.90 13.60 -1.09
N ALA A 4 15.75 14.90 -0.97
CA ALA A 4 15.49 15.90 -2.00
C ALA A 4 14.19 15.75 -2.82
N HIS A 5 14.09 16.32 -4.00
CA HIS A 5 12.86 16.64 -4.70
C HIS A 5 12.91 16.18 -6.16
N GLY A 6 11.73 16.00 -6.76
CA GLY A 6 11.62 15.80 -8.20
C GLY A 6 11.75 14.36 -8.66
N TYR A 7 11.32 13.37 -7.85
CA TYR A 7 11.29 11.98 -8.28
C TYR A 7 10.18 11.73 -9.29
N ASP A 8 10.55 11.17 -10.43
CA ASP A 8 9.61 10.75 -11.47
C ASP A 8 8.91 9.43 -11.12
N LEU A 9 9.59 8.58 -10.33
CA LEU A 9 9.06 7.29 -9.90
C LEU A 9 9.50 6.98 -8.46
N VAL A 10 8.54 6.64 -7.62
CA VAL A 10 8.77 6.07 -6.28
C VAL A 10 8.03 4.74 -6.20
N CYS A 11 8.67 3.72 -5.66
CA CYS A 11 8.10 2.38 -5.57
C CYS A 11 8.07 1.86 -4.14
N PHE A 12 6.97 1.19 -3.79
CA PHE A 12 6.83 0.36 -2.61
C PHE A 12 6.63 -1.09 -3.05
N PHE A 13 7.41 -2.00 -2.50
CA PHE A 13 7.31 -3.42 -2.82
C PHE A 13 6.98 -4.21 -1.57
N ASP A 14 5.74 -4.66 -1.46
CA ASP A 14 5.21 -5.47 -0.35
C ASP A 14 5.60 -4.91 1.03
N CYS A 15 5.51 -3.59 1.23
CA CYS A 15 5.97 -2.96 2.47
C CYS A 15 5.04 -1.87 3.03
N LEU A 16 4.17 -1.28 2.21
CA LEU A 16 3.30 -0.20 2.69
C LEU A 16 2.33 -0.71 3.77
N HIS A 17 1.84 -1.93 3.62
CA HIS A 17 0.90 -2.55 4.56
C HIS A 17 1.52 -2.90 5.93
N ASP A 18 2.86 -2.97 6.01
CA ASP A 18 3.59 -3.21 7.25
C ASP A 18 3.89 -1.94 8.05
N MET A 19 3.73 -0.77 7.42
CA MET A 19 4.02 0.51 8.05
C MET A 19 2.94 0.86 9.09
N GLY A 20 3.37 1.44 10.20
CA GLY A 20 2.46 1.98 11.21
C GLY A 20 1.69 3.20 10.69
N ASP A 21 2.35 4.08 9.95
CA ASP A 21 1.76 5.27 9.32
C ASP A 21 1.93 5.27 7.79
N PRO A 22 1.18 4.45 7.06
CA PRO A 22 1.25 4.42 5.61
C PRO A 22 0.75 5.72 4.97
N VAL A 23 -0.19 6.43 5.60
CA VAL A 23 -0.67 7.73 5.13
C VAL A 23 0.44 8.78 5.21
N GLY A 24 1.14 8.85 6.33
CA GLY A 24 2.28 9.75 6.52
C GLY A 24 3.43 9.43 5.57
N ALA A 25 3.71 8.15 5.34
CA ALA A 25 4.72 7.71 4.39
C ALA A 25 4.39 8.15 2.96
N LEU A 26 3.17 7.92 2.51
CA LEU A 26 2.72 8.35 1.18
C LEU A 26 2.66 9.88 1.06
N ARG A 27 2.26 10.60 2.11
CA ARG A 27 2.27 12.07 2.13
C ARG A 27 3.69 12.62 2.00
N HIS A 28 4.66 12.00 2.67
CA HIS A 28 6.07 12.36 2.53
C HIS A 28 6.55 12.15 1.10
N VAL A 29 6.25 10.99 0.52
CA VAL A 29 6.58 10.68 -0.87
C VAL A 29 5.98 11.70 -1.82
N LEU A 30 4.70 12.02 -1.69
CA LEU A 30 4.02 13.02 -2.51
C LEU A 30 4.75 14.37 -2.50
N GLY A 31 5.26 14.80 -1.34
CA GLY A 31 6.04 16.03 -1.20
C GLY A 31 7.42 15.99 -1.86
N THR A 32 7.91 14.83 -2.26
CA THR A 32 9.22 14.65 -2.93
C THR A 32 9.11 14.37 -4.43
N MET A 33 7.92 14.11 -4.93
CA MET A 33 7.68 13.74 -6.33
C MET A 33 7.68 14.94 -7.27
N ALA A 34 8.01 14.67 -8.53
CA ALA A 34 7.75 15.60 -9.61
C ALA A 34 6.21 15.72 -9.84
N PRO A 35 5.72 16.86 -10.38
CA PRO A 35 4.29 17.05 -10.64
C PRO A 35 3.66 15.95 -11.52
N ASP A 36 4.45 15.36 -12.42
CA ASP A 36 4.04 14.27 -13.32
C ASP A 36 4.47 12.89 -12.81
N GLY A 37 5.04 12.83 -11.61
CA GLY A 37 5.61 11.61 -11.05
C GLY A 37 4.56 10.52 -10.80
N THR A 38 5.06 9.30 -10.67
CA THR A 38 4.26 8.12 -10.38
C THR A 38 4.73 7.47 -9.08
N CYS A 39 3.81 7.20 -8.16
CA CYS A 39 4.04 6.30 -7.05
C CYS A 39 3.47 4.93 -7.41
N MET A 40 4.30 3.92 -7.48
CA MET A 40 3.92 2.54 -7.74
C MET A 40 3.87 1.76 -6.44
N LEU A 41 2.71 1.18 -6.15
CA LEU A 41 2.51 0.32 -4.99
C LEU A 41 2.35 -1.12 -5.49
N VAL A 42 3.25 -1.99 -5.10
CA VAL A 42 3.14 -3.44 -5.29
C VAL A 42 2.77 -4.01 -3.93
N GLU A 43 1.55 -4.55 -3.82
CA GLU A 43 0.99 -5.03 -2.56
C GLU A 43 0.40 -6.43 -2.73
N PRO A 44 0.28 -7.22 -1.66
CA PRO A 44 -0.30 -8.56 -1.74
C PRO A 44 -1.69 -8.55 -2.38
N PHE A 45 -1.96 -9.50 -3.24
CA PHE A 45 -3.26 -9.62 -3.88
C PHE A 45 -4.36 -9.87 -2.86
N ALA A 46 -5.34 -8.99 -2.83
CA ALA A 46 -6.55 -9.13 -2.03
C ALA A 46 -7.74 -8.48 -2.74
N GLY A 47 -8.89 -9.15 -2.68
CA GLY A 47 -10.18 -8.52 -2.93
C GLY A 47 -10.59 -7.65 -1.74
N ASP A 48 -11.55 -6.75 -1.97
CA ASP A 48 -11.98 -5.79 -0.96
C ASP A 48 -12.88 -6.40 0.14
N ARG A 49 -13.41 -7.59 -0.09
CA ARG A 49 -14.26 -8.30 0.87
C ARG A 49 -13.62 -9.62 1.30
N LEU A 50 -13.95 -10.06 2.50
CA LEU A 50 -13.46 -11.32 3.05
C LEU A 50 -13.75 -12.51 2.11
N GLU A 51 -14.96 -12.56 1.56
CA GLU A 51 -15.40 -13.65 0.69
C GLU A 51 -14.56 -13.80 -0.57
N ASP A 52 -14.04 -12.69 -1.09
CA ASP A 52 -13.20 -12.67 -2.30
C ASP A 52 -11.82 -13.31 -2.04
N ASN A 53 -11.43 -13.41 -0.77
CA ASN A 53 -10.12 -13.92 -0.33
C ASN A 53 -10.17 -15.34 0.22
N LEU A 54 -11.32 -16.04 0.13
CA LEU A 54 -11.46 -17.42 0.59
C LEU A 54 -10.90 -18.41 -0.45
N ASN A 55 -9.61 -18.31 -0.69
CA ASN A 55 -8.83 -19.07 -1.68
C ASN A 55 -7.43 -19.38 -1.14
N PRO A 56 -6.62 -20.22 -1.81
CA PRO A 56 -5.28 -20.58 -1.34
C PRO A 56 -4.34 -19.38 -1.11
N VAL A 57 -4.38 -18.37 -1.98
CA VAL A 57 -3.55 -17.16 -1.85
C VAL A 57 -3.98 -16.35 -0.62
N GLY A 58 -5.28 -16.10 -0.49
CA GLY A 58 -5.84 -15.42 0.68
C GLY A 58 -5.50 -16.13 1.98
N ARG A 59 -5.54 -17.47 2.01
CA ARG A 59 -5.16 -18.25 3.20
C ARG A 59 -3.72 -18.00 3.62
N ILE A 60 -2.79 -17.95 2.68
CA ILE A 60 -1.37 -17.66 2.95
C ILE A 60 -1.22 -16.25 3.49
N TYR A 61 -1.82 -15.27 2.82
CA TYR A 61 -1.68 -13.87 3.19
C TYR A 61 -2.39 -13.51 4.50
N TYR A 62 -3.54 -14.09 4.81
CA TYR A 62 -4.15 -13.93 6.14
C TYR A 62 -3.28 -14.49 7.26
N ALA A 63 -2.64 -15.64 7.03
CA ALA A 63 -1.71 -16.20 8.01
C ALA A 63 -0.50 -15.28 8.23
N ALA A 64 0.14 -14.83 7.15
CA ALA A 64 1.25 -13.89 7.21
C ALA A 64 0.85 -12.56 7.85
N SER A 65 -0.30 -12.00 7.45
CA SER A 65 -0.84 -10.76 7.99
C SER A 65 -1.08 -10.82 9.50
N THR A 66 -1.62 -11.94 9.98
CA THR A 66 -1.90 -12.15 11.40
C THR A 66 -0.63 -12.30 12.23
N MET A 67 0.38 -12.98 11.69
CA MET A 67 1.60 -13.33 12.43
C MET A 67 2.70 -12.27 12.32
N ILE A 68 2.72 -11.48 11.24
CA ILE A 68 3.83 -10.57 10.92
C ILE A 68 3.32 -9.15 10.66
N CYS A 69 2.57 -8.93 9.58
CA CYS A 69 2.26 -7.59 9.08
C CYS A 69 1.44 -6.74 10.07
N THR A 70 0.36 -7.30 10.59
CA THR A 70 -0.50 -6.58 11.54
C THR A 70 0.20 -6.29 12.86
N PRO A 71 0.87 -7.25 13.52
CA PRO A 71 1.66 -6.96 14.71
C PRO A 71 2.80 -5.96 14.48
N ALA A 72 3.52 -6.07 13.36
CA ALA A 72 4.60 -5.16 13.01
C ALA A 72 4.11 -3.71 12.86
N SER A 73 2.96 -3.51 12.22
CA SER A 73 2.35 -2.20 12.09
C SER A 73 1.85 -1.65 13.42
N LEU A 74 1.21 -2.49 14.25
CA LEU A 74 0.68 -2.10 15.57
C LEU A 74 1.77 -1.72 16.56
N ASP A 75 2.99 -2.25 16.43
CA ASP A 75 4.13 -1.92 17.27
C ASP A 75 4.77 -0.56 16.94
N GLN A 76 4.36 0.06 15.85
CA GLN A 76 4.81 1.39 15.42
C GLN A 76 3.85 2.49 15.92
N GLU A 77 4.31 3.74 15.88
CA GLU A 77 3.60 4.89 16.43
C GLU A 77 2.29 5.05 15.66
N VAL A 78 1.54 5.13 15.14
CA VAL A 78 0.19 5.27 14.57
C VAL A 78 -0.54 3.92 14.55
N GLY A 79 0.13 2.86 14.08
CA GLY A 79 -0.40 1.50 14.12
C GLY A 79 -1.68 1.30 13.31
N LEU A 80 -1.72 1.78 12.05
CA LEU A 80 -2.93 1.69 11.20
C LEU A 80 -3.32 0.24 10.88
N ALA A 81 -2.36 -0.69 10.92
CA ALA A 81 -2.56 -2.12 10.74
C ALA A 81 -3.36 -2.48 9.47
N LEU A 82 -2.86 -2.04 8.31
CA LEU A 82 -3.44 -2.41 7.02
C LEU A 82 -3.47 -3.93 6.84
N GLY A 83 -2.33 -4.57 7.08
CA GLY A 83 -2.14 -5.99 6.87
C GLY A 83 -2.06 -6.37 5.39
N ALA A 84 -1.58 -7.58 5.12
CA ALA A 84 -1.39 -8.08 3.75
C ALA A 84 -2.69 -8.27 2.95
N GLN A 85 -3.85 -8.15 3.59
CA GLN A 85 -5.17 -8.30 2.96
C GLN A 85 -5.95 -6.98 2.95
N ALA A 86 -5.25 -5.87 2.75
CA ALA A 86 -5.86 -4.53 2.74
C ALA A 86 -6.90 -4.36 1.62
N GLY A 87 -6.62 -4.88 0.42
CA GLY A 87 -7.45 -4.68 -0.75
C GLY A 87 -7.27 -3.31 -1.42
N GLU A 88 -7.71 -3.21 -2.67
CA GLU A 88 -7.53 -2.00 -3.48
C GLU A 88 -8.27 -0.79 -2.90
N ALA A 89 -9.52 -0.98 -2.47
CA ALA A 89 -10.34 0.14 -1.97
C ALA A 89 -9.75 0.77 -0.70
N ARG A 90 -9.14 -0.02 0.18
CA ARG A 90 -8.50 0.52 1.39
C ARG A 90 -7.19 1.22 1.06
N LEU A 91 -6.39 0.68 0.14
CA LEU A 91 -5.15 1.30 -0.33
C LEU A 91 -5.43 2.62 -1.08
N ALA A 92 -6.51 2.67 -1.87
CA ALA A 92 -6.96 3.91 -2.52
C ALA A 92 -7.28 5.01 -1.51
N ARG A 93 -8.00 4.68 -0.42
CA ARG A 93 -8.29 5.66 0.65
C ARG A 93 -7.03 6.16 1.34
N VAL A 94 -6.08 5.29 1.60
CA VAL A 94 -4.78 5.68 2.19
C VAL A 94 -4.04 6.66 1.28
N ALA A 95 -4.04 6.41 -0.04
CA ALA A 95 -3.44 7.32 -1.01
C ALA A 95 -4.18 8.67 -1.10
N GLU A 96 -5.52 8.64 -1.09
CA GLU A 96 -6.36 9.84 -1.08
C GLU A 96 -6.12 10.69 0.19
N GLU A 97 -6.10 10.07 1.37
CA GLU A 97 -5.80 10.74 2.64
C GLU A 97 -4.38 11.33 2.67
N ALA A 98 -3.44 10.71 1.97
CA ALA A 98 -2.08 11.24 1.79
C ALA A 98 -2.03 12.45 0.85
N GLY A 99 -3.04 12.65 0.00
CA GLY A 99 -3.17 13.78 -0.92
C GLY A 99 -3.00 13.45 -2.40
N PHE A 100 -2.86 12.17 -2.77
CA PHE A 100 -2.87 11.78 -4.18
C PHE A 100 -4.25 11.99 -4.79
N THR A 101 -4.29 12.51 -6.02
CA THR A 101 -5.57 12.87 -6.68
C THR A 101 -6.01 11.84 -7.73
N ARG A 102 -5.11 10.96 -8.15
CA ARG A 102 -5.35 9.91 -9.13
C ARG A 102 -4.84 8.58 -8.61
N PHE A 103 -5.71 7.58 -8.62
CA PHE A 103 -5.38 6.23 -8.18
C PHE A 103 -6.03 5.22 -9.10
N ARG A 104 -5.30 4.17 -9.48
CA ARG A 104 -5.84 3.08 -10.27
C ARG A 104 -5.04 1.79 -10.10
N ARG A 105 -5.66 0.67 -10.38
CA ARG A 105 -4.93 -0.58 -10.64
C ARG A 105 -4.30 -0.48 -12.03
N ALA A 106 -2.98 -0.57 -12.08
CA ALA A 106 -2.22 -0.60 -13.34
C ALA A 106 -2.24 -2.00 -13.95
N THR A 107 -1.98 -3.02 -13.13
CA THR A 107 -2.03 -4.44 -13.49
C THR A 107 -2.09 -5.30 -12.23
N GLU A 108 -2.09 -6.62 -12.39
CA GLU A 108 -2.04 -7.57 -11.30
C GLU A 108 -1.31 -8.84 -11.71
N THR A 109 -0.88 -9.60 -10.72
CA THR A 109 -0.40 -10.98 -10.84
C THR A 109 -1.25 -11.88 -9.95
N PRO A 110 -1.10 -13.20 -9.99
CA PRO A 110 -1.79 -14.07 -9.05
C PRO A 110 -1.50 -13.78 -7.57
N PHE A 111 -0.41 -13.05 -7.28
CA PHE A 111 0.06 -12.78 -5.92
C PHE A 111 0.11 -11.30 -5.54
N ASN A 112 0.09 -10.37 -6.50
CA ASN A 112 0.22 -8.95 -6.22
C ASN A 112 -0.77 -8.09 -7.00
N LEU A 113 -1.24 -7.04 -6.35
CA LEU A 113 -1.83 -5.86 -6.97
C LEU A 113 -0.70 -4.89 -7.32
N ILE A 114 -0.71 -4.35 -8.53
CA ILE A 114 0.19 -3.27 -8.93
C ILE A 114 -0.66 -2.01 -9.15
N LEU A 115 -0.50 -1.07 -8.23
CA LEU A 115 -1.32 0.13 -8.16
C LEU A 115 -0.48 1.35 -8.51
N GLU A 116 -1.11 2.33 -9.12
CA GLU A 116 -0.52 3.61 -9.48
C GLU A 116 -1.24 4.73 -8.75
N ALA A 117 -0.47 5.56 -8.05
CA ALA A 117 -0.95 6.81 -7.47
C ALA A 117 -0.18 8.00 -8.06
N ARG A 118 -0.88 9.10 -8.37
CA ARG A 118 -0.27 10.32 -8.92
C ARG A 118 -0.74 11.56 -8.17
N PRO A 119 0.10 12.59 -8.13
CA PRO A 119 -0.25 13.91 -7.60
C PRO A 119 -1.51 14.50 -8.20
#